data_17ec2e8b1dbe1f7ffdd76abab7ac5655
#
_entry.id   17ec2e8b1dbe1f7ffdd76abab7ac5655
#
_cell.length_a   1.000
_cell.length_b   1.000
_cell.length_c   1.000
_cell.angle_alpha   90.00
_cell.angle_beta   90.00
_cell.angle_gamma   90.00
#
_symmetry.space_group_name_H-M   'P 1'
#
loop_
_entity.id
_entity.type
_entity.pdbx_description
1 polymer ?
#
loop_
_entity_poly.entity_id
_entity_poly.type
_entity_poly.pdbx_seq_one_letter_code
_entity_poly.pdbx_strand_id
1 'polypeptide(L)' 'MLTMDAISIMTEQAIMNHHDVNSRVRVHIGNQLYDVDDISTVIDMDTNKPNIVIHVKEK' A
#
# COMPACT_ATOMS: atom_id res chain seq x y z
N MET A 1 6.01 -7.71 5.55
CA MET A 1 5.53 -8.15 4.22
C MET A 1 6.55 -7.75 3.17
N LEU A 2 6.93 -8.67 2.32
CA LEU A 2 7.82 -8.36 1.21
C LEU A 2 7.05 -7.69 0.07
N THR A 3 7.75 -6.90 -0.73
CA THR A 3 7.13 -6.20 -1.87
C THR A 3 6.44 -7.16 -2.83
N MET A 4 7.08 -8.28 -3.15
CA MET A 4 6.49 -9.28 -4.06
C MET A 4 5.20 -9.88 -3.50
N ASP A 5 5.13 -10.08 -2.18
CA ASP A 5 3.92 -10.57 -1.55
C ASP A 5 2.79 -9.55 -1.65
N ALA A 6 3.12 -8.29 -1.42
CA ALA A 6 2.15 -7.20 -1.53
C ALA A 6 1.59 -7.09 -2.95
N ILE A 7 2.45 -7.16 -3.96
CA ILE A 7 2.04 -7.11 -5.37
C ILE A 7 1.10 -8.27 -5.69
N SER A 8 1.45 -9.48 -5.27
CA SER A 8 0.63 -10.68 -5.50
C SER A 8 -0.74 -10.55 -4.87
N ILE A 9 -0.81 -10.12 -3.62
CA ILE A 9 -2.07 -9.97 -2.90
C ILE A 9 -2.93 -8.89 -3.55
N MET A 10 -2.34 -7.74 -3.88
CA MET A 10 -3.08 -6.65 -4.50
C MET A 10 -3.60 -7.04 -5.88
N THR A 11 -2.82 -7.77 -6.66
CA THR A 11 -3.24 -8.29 -7.97
C THR A 11 -4.43 -9.23 -7.82
N GLU A 12 -4.37 -10.15 -6.86
CA GLU A 12 -5.46 -11.08 -6.59
C GLU A 12 -6.74 -10.33 -6.19
N GLN A 13 -6.64 -9.35 -5.32
CA GLN A 13 -7.79 -8.54 -4.91
C GLN A 13 -8.35 -7.73 -6.07
N ALA A 14 -7.50 -7.20 -6.94
CA ALA A 14 -7.95 -6.46 -8.12
C ALA A 14 -8.74 -7.36 -9.07
N ILE A 15 -8.31 -8.62 -9.25
CA ILE A 15 -9.03 -9.60 -10.06
C ILE A 15 -10.39 -9.89 -9.44
N MET A 16 -10.46 -10.08 -8.13
CA MET A 16 -11.72 -10.33 -7.41
C MET A 16 -12.70 -9.16 -7.55
N ASN A 17 -12.18 -7.95 -7.69
CA ASN A 17 -13.00 -6.75 -7.88
C ASN A 17 -13.26 -6.44 -9.36
N HIS A 18 -13.06 -7.42 -10.25
CA HIS A 18 -13.27 -7.29 -11.69
C HIS A 18 -12.45 -6.15 -12.31
N HIS A 19 -11.23 -5.91 -11.79
CA HIS A 19 -10.34 -4.84 -12.24
C HIS A 19 -11.02 -3.46 -12.22
N ASP A 20 -11.85 -3.21 -11.22
CA ASP A 20 -12.52 -1.91 -11.08
C ASP A 20 -11.48 -0.83 -10.76
N VAL A 21 -11.18 0.01 -11.77
CA VAL A 21 -10.19 1.09 -11.64
C VAL A 21 -10.67 2.22 -10.74
N ASN A 22 -11.95 2.23 -10.38
CA ASN A 22 -12.51 3.22 -9.46
C ASN A 22 -12.44 2.76 -8.00
N SER A 23 -12.06 1.52 -7.75
CA SER A 23 -11.84 1.06 -6.39
C SER A 23 -10.60 1.76 -5.82
N ARG A 24 -10.63 2.04 -4.52
CA ARG A 24 -9.55 2.78 -3.86
C ARG A 24 -8.72 1.85 -2.99
N VAL A 25 -7.42 2.13 -2.94
CA VAL A 25 -6.54 1.53 -1.95
C VAL A 25 -6.59 2.41 -0.70
N ARG A 26 -6.95 1.80 0.43
CA ARG A 26 -6.99 2.49 1.71
C ARG A 26 -6.17 1.74 2.75
N VAL A 27 -5.69 2.46 3.74
CA VAL A 27 -4.92 1.89 4.85
C VAL A 27 -5.77 1.92 6.11
N HIS A 28 -5.85 0.79 6.77
CA HIS A 28 -6.58 0.64 8.03
C HIS A 28 -5.61 0.81 9.20
N ILE A 29 -5.82 1.86 10.00
CA ILE A 29 -5.03 2.14 11.20
C ILE A 29 -5.99 2.27 12.38
N GLY A 30 -5.85 1.38 13.35
CA GLY A 30 -6.80 1.33 14.46
C GLY A 30 -8.22 1.06 13.93
N ASN A 31 -9.15 1.96 14.22
CA ASN A 31 -10.54 1.83 13.79
C ASN A 31 -10.89 2.72 12.60
N GLN A 32 -9.88 3.30 11.93
CA GLN A 32 -10.13 4.24 10.84
C GLN A 32 -9.47 3.81 9.55
N LEU A 33 -10.10 4.18 8.44
CA LEU A 33 -9.57 3.99 7.10
C LEU A 33 -9.04 5.33 6.60
N TYR A 34 -7.85 5.30 6.03
CA TYR A 34 -7.18 6.48 5.48
C TYR A 34 -6.95 6.29 3.99
N ASP A 35 -7.16 7.35 3.23
CA ASP A 35 -6.79 7.34 1.81
C ASP A 35 -5.27 7.36 1.68
N VAL A 36 -4.78 6.73 0.63
CA VAL A 36 -3.35 6.77 0.29
C VAL A 36 -3.07 8.07 -0.44
N ASP A 37 -2.12 8.84 0.08
CA ASP A 37 -1.68 10.09 -0.54
C ASP A 37 -0.60 9.81 -1.58
N ASP A 38 0.38 8.99 -1.22
CA ASP A 38 1.51 8.69 -2.09
C ASP A 38 2.16 7.36 -1.69
N ILE A 39 2.92 6.80 -2.61
CA ILE A 39 3.74 5.62 -2.37
C ILE A 39 5.15 5.97 -2.83
N SER A 40 6.12 5.81 -1.94
CA SER A 40 7.50 6.17 -2.24
C SER A 40 8.48 5.12 -1.73
N THR A 41 9.73 5.28 -2.12
CA THR A 41 10.82 4.43 -1.64
C THR A 41 11.67 5.23 -0.67
N VAL A 42 11.91 4.65 0.50
CA VAL A 42 12.75 5.24 1.54
C VAL A 42 13.85 4.25 1.90
N ILE A 43 15.09 4.73 1.99
CA ILE A 43 16.21 3.90 2.40
C ILE A 43 16.18 3.75 3.92
N ASP A 44 16.12 2.50 4.39
CA ASP A 44 16.18 2.18 5.80
C ASP A 44 17.61 2.42 6.30
N MET A 45 17.77 3.30 7.27
CA MET A 45 19.09 3.65 7.81
C MET A 45 19.75 2.49 8.56
N ASP A 46 18.96 1.59 9.12
CA ASP A 46 19.50 0.48 9.91
C ASP A 46 19.99 -0.68 9.02
N THR A 47 19.27 -1.00 7.97
CA THR A 47 19.59 -2.12 7.09
C THR A 47 20.24 -1.69 5.79
N ASN A 48 20.22 -0.41 5.49
CA ASN A 48 20.70 0.18 4.22
C ASN A 48 20.01 -0.42 2.99
N LYS A 49 18.72 -0.81 3.16
CA LYS A 49 17.91 -1.39 2.10
C LYS A 49 16.73 -0.48 1.78
N PRO A 50 16.24 -0.51 0.53
CA PRO A 50 15.05 0.27 0.17
C PRO A 50 13.79 -0.34 0.77
N ASN A 51 12.95 0.50 1.31
CA ASN A 51 11.60 0.13 1.74
C ASN A 51 10.57 0.87 0.91
N ILE A 52 9.50 0.19 0.54
CA ILE A 52 8.36 0.85 -0.06
C ILE A 52 7.45 1.33 1.08
N VAL A 53 7.16 2.62 1.07
CA VAL A 53 6.39 3.27 2.13
C VAL A 53 5.10 3.84 1.55
N ILE A 54 4.00 3.53 2.21
CA ILE A 54 2.69 4.07 1.86
C ILE A 54 2.41 5.25 2.78
N HIS A 55 2.23 6.43 2.18
CA HIS A 55 1.89 7.64 2.90
C HIS A 55 0.38 7.83 2.90
N VAL A 56 -0.20 7.99 4.07
CA VAL A 56 -1.64 8.19 4.20
C VAL A 56 -1.95 9.68 4.30
N LYS A 57 -3.13 10.03 3.80
CA LYS A 57 -3.60 11.41 3.82
C LYS A 57 -4.23 11.68 5.18
N GLU A 58 -3.77 12.70 5.86
CA GLU A 58 -4.37 13.16 7.10
C GLU A 58 -5.69 13.87 6.80
N LYS A 59 -6.64 13.66 7.71
CA LYS A 59 -7.91 14.37 7.64
C LYS A 59 -7.76 15.81 8.11
#